data_9625ba88d786c40712010af3e00aa17a
#
_entry.id   9625ba88d786c40712010af3e00aa17a
#
_cell.length_a   1.000
_cell.length_b   1.000
_cell.length_c   1.000
_cell.angle_alpha   90.00
_cell.angle_beta   90.00
_cell.angle_gamma   90.00
#
_symmetry.space_group_name_H-M   'P 1'
#
loop_
_entity.id
_entity.type
_entity.pdbx_description
1 polymer ?
#
loop_
_entity_poly.entity_id
_entity_poly.type
_entity_poly.pdbx_seq_one_letter_code
_entity_poly.pdbx_strand_id
1 'polypeptide(L)'
;MPVDLEASCPALVNAPWSRVASATLRRAGSSVADAADVLRAASLCLLAVLALVAFSVQAVDTDRIVKSAQKYGPTGVANAKALQQMMASLAGKDDAARIKAVNDFFNQRLAYMEDIDNWGVQDYWASPLESLGKGAGDCEDYAIGKYFTLTTLGVPHSKLRMVYVRASIAGAPNGYVAHMVLAYYPTPEAEPLVLDNLIPVIHPSSERPDLLPVFSFNAEGLWQGVGSIRANGDPMVRLSKWRDAVMHARQDGFQ
;
A
#
# COMPACT_ATOMS: atom_id res chain seq x y z
N MET A 1 -14.77 46.02 9.62
CA MET A 1 -15.20 46.51 8.31
C MET A 1 -15.68 45.32 7.52
N PRO A 2 -16.98 45.19 7.26
CA PRO A 2 -17.52 44.15 6.40
C PRO A 2 -17.51 44.65 4.95
N VAL A 3 -17.27 43.80 4.02
CA VAL A 3 -17.40 44.05 2.57
C VAL A 3 -18.52 43.17 2.05
N ASP A 4 -19.63 43.85 1.69
CA ASP A 4 -20.76 43.32 0.95
C ASP A 4 -20.36 42.96 -0.47
N LEU A 5 -20.89 41.87 -0.98
CA LEU A 5 -20.90 41.53 -2.40
C LEU A 5 -22.27 40.97 -2.78
N GLU A 6 -23.21 41.86 -3.04
CA GLU A 6 -24.35 41.60 -3.94
C GLU A 6 -23.93 41.91 -5.38
N ALA A 7 -24.16 40.98 -6.31
CA ALA A 7 -24.24 41.28 -7.74
C ALA A 7 -25.09 40.24 -8.46
N SER A 8 -26.37 40.56 -8.64
CA SER A 8 -27.12 40.65 -9.90
C SER A 8 -27.08 39.46 -10.85
N CYS A 9 -28.21 38.71 -10.88
CA CYS A 9 -28.69 37.93 -12.02
C CYS A 9 -29.38 38.83 -13.04
N PRO A 10 -29.13 38.70 -14.35
CA PRO A 10 -30.02 39.23 -15.36
C PRO A 10 -31.10 38.22 -15.77
N ALA A 11 -32.31 38.73 -15.93
CA ALA A 11 -33.54 38.07 -16.32
C ALA A 11 -33.49 37.50 -17.73
N LEU A 12 -34.00 36.29 -17.90
CA LEU A 12 -34.34 35.71 -19.19
C LEU A 12 -35.74 36.10 -19.57
N VAL A 13 -35.80 36.84 -20.67
CA VAL A 13 -37.03 37.36 -21.33
C VAL A 13 -37.67 36.20 -22.15
N ASN A 14 -39.01 36.10 -22.04
CA ASN A 14 -39.91 35.21 -22.75
C ASN A 14 -39.81 35.35 -24.29
N ALA A 15 -39.71 34.20 -24.99
CA ALA A 15 -40.00 34.12 -26.43
C ALA A 15 -41.17 33.13 -26.67
N PRO A 16 -42.12 33.45 -27.62
CA PRO A 16 -43.37 32.76 -27.71
C PRO A 16 -43.29 31.50 -28.57
N TRP A 17 -44.05 30.50 -28.16
CA TRP A 17 -44.31 29.25 -28.87
C TRP A 17 -45.27 29.49 -30.01
N SER A 18 -44.77 29.47 -31.26
CA SER A 18 -45.61 29.15 -32.42
C SER A 18 -44.76 28.91 -33.67
N ARG A 19 -44.60 27.64 -34.05
CA ARG A 19 -44.80 27.09 -35.42
C ARG A 19 -44.57 25.59 -35.43
N VAL A 20 -45.65 24.84 -35.38
CA VAL A 20 -45.67 23.42 -35.72
C VAL A 20 -45.52 23.30 -37.22
N ALA A 21 -44.39 22.86 -37.69
CA ALA A 21 -44.21 22.39 -39.06
C ALA A 21 -44.51 20.90 -39.10
N SER A 22 -45.58 20.53 -39.78
CA SER A 22 -45.97 19.14 -40.06
C SER A 22 -44.92 18.48 -40.96
N ALA A 23 -44.04 17.67 -40.40
CA ALA A 23 -43.18 16.78 -41.16
C ALA A 23 -43.86 15.42 -41.32
N THR A 24 -44.18 15.10 -42.57
CA THR A 24 -44.71 13.79 -43.00
C THR A 24 -43.76 12.67 -42.58
N LEU A 25 -44.19 11.84 -41.64
CA LEU A 25 -43.54 10.60 -41.28
C LEU A 25 -43.56 9.62 -42.46
N ARG A 26 -42.44 9.51 -43.19
CA ARG A 26 -42.19 8.33 -44.03
C ARG A 26 -41.91 7.17 -43.09
N ARG A 27 -42.81 6.21 -43.04
CA ARG A 27 -42.63 4.91 -42.38
C ARG A 27 -41.50 4.18 -43.13
N ALA A 28 -40.28 4.23 -42.58
CA ALA A 28 -39.23 3.30 -42.94
C ALA A 28 -39.52 1.98 -42.18
N GLY A 29 -39.83 0.94 -42.94
CA GLY A 29 -39.96 -0.40 -42.39
C GLY A 29 -38.60 -0.87 -41.93
N SER A 30 -38.32 -0.77 -40.62
CA SER A 30 -37.18 -1.46 -40.02
C SER A 30 -37.51 -2.94 -39.90
N SER A 31 -36.76 -3.79 -40.57
CA SER A 31 -36.89 -5.24 -40.46
C SER A 31 -36.40 -5.69 -39.07
N VAL A 32 -37.00 -6.77 -38.56
CA VAL A 32 -36.62 -7.37 -37.26
C VAL A 32 -35.12 -7.78 -37.24
N ALA A 33 -34.51 -7.94 -38.41
CA ALA A 33 -33.09 -8.20 -38.61
C ALA A 33 -32.20 -7.04 -38.09
N ASP A 34 -32.59 -5.77 -38.32
CA ASP A 34 -31.79 -4.62 -37.88
C ASP A 34 -31.71 -4.48 -36.37
N ALA A 35 -32.76 -4.86 -35.63
CA ALA A 35 -32.79 -4.82 -34.18
C ALA A 35 -31.84 -5.90 -33.56
N ALA A 36 -31.78 -7.08 -34.20
CA ALA A 36 -30.90 -8.17 -33.76
C ALA A 36 -29.41 -7.83 -33.97
N ASP A 37 -29.10 -7.15 -35.09
CA ASP A 37 -27.73 -6.73 -35.39
C ASP A 37 -27.26 -5.57 -34.50
N VAL A 38 -28.13 -4.65 -34.14
CA VAL A 38 -27.84 -3.59 -33.15
C VAL A 38 -27.60 -4.19 -31.76
N LEU A 39 -28.39 -5.19 -31.34
CA LEU A 39 -28.20 -5.88 -30.06
C LEU A 39 -26.90 -6.71 -30.02
N ARG A 40 -26.54 -7.35 -31.13
CA ARG A 40 -25.26 -8.06 -31.29
C ARG A 40 -24.07 -7.12 -31.23
N ALA A 41 -24.13 -5.98 -31.91
CA ALA A 41 -23.12 -4.94 -31.91
C ALA A 41 -22.95 -4.35 -30.47
N ALA A 42 -24.06 -4.06 -29.78
CA ALA A 42 -24.04 -3.58 -28.40
C ALA A 42 -23.46 -4.60 -27.42
N SER A 43 -23.77 -5.90 -27.58
CA SER A 43 -23.21 -6.98 -26.75
C SER A 43 -21.71 -7.18 -27.00
N LEU A 44 -21.25 -7.07 -28.24
CA LEU A 44 -19.84 -7.15 -28.59
C LEU A 44 -19.06 -5.94 -28.07
N CYS A 45 -19.63 -4.74 -28.12
CA CYS A 45 -19.04 -3.55 -27.51
C CYS A 45 -18.97 -3.67 -25.99
N LEU A 46 -20.01 -4.20 -25.34
CA LEU A 46 -20.02 -4.42 -23.89
C LEU A 46 -18.99 -5.46 -23.47
N LEU A 47 -18.84 -6.54 -24.23
CA LEU A 47 -17.81 -7.57 -23.98
C LEU A 47 -16.40 -7.03 -24.24
N ALA A 48 -16.22 -6.17 -25.25
CA ALA A 48 -14.94 -5.51 -25.52
C ALA A 48 -14.58 -4.49 -24.43
N VAL A 49 -15.56 -3.75 -23.91
CA VAL A 49 -15.36 -2.82 -22.79
C VAL A 49 -15.08 -3.60 -21.48
N LEU A 50 -15.77 -4.72 -21.24
CA LEU A 50 -15.49 -5.62 -20.12
C LEU A 50 -14.11 -6.29 -20.23
N ALA A 51 -13.65 -6.59 -21.44
CA ALA A 51 -12.30 -7.13 -21.67
C ALA A 51 -11.20 -6.05 -21.52
N LEU A 52 -11.50 -4.78 -21.81
CA LEU A 52 -10.60 -3.65 -21.62
C LEU A 52 -10.54 -3.18 -20.15
N VAL A 53 -11.56 -3.49 -19.35
CA VAL A 53 -11.58 -3.33 -17.89
C VAL A 53 -11.01 -4.58 -17.17
N ALA A 54 -10.60 -5.62 -17.89
CA ALA A 54 -9.65 -6.57 -17.34
C ALA A 54 -8.38 -5.77 -17.00
N PHE A 55 -8.38 -5.21 -15.79
CA PHE A 55 -7.21 -4.62 -15.14
C PHE A 55 -6.01 -5.45 -15.56
N SER A 56 -5.08 -4.82 -16.25
CA SER A 56 -3.71 -5.28 -16.29
C SER A 56 -3.26 -5.30 -14.83
N VAL A 57 -3.49 -6.41 -14.14
CA VAL A 57 -2.70 -6.74 -12.95
C VAL A 57 -1.29 -6.77 -13.50
N GLN A 58 -0.62 -5.65 -13.36
CA GLN A 58 0.76 -5.52 -13.75
C GLN A 58 1.47 -6.60 -12.95
N ALA A 59 1.84 -7.69 -13.63
CA ALA A 59 2.56 -8.76 -12.98
C ALA A 59 3.80 -8.12 -12.36
N VAL A 60 3.90 -8.19 -11.05
CA VAL A 60 5.04 -7.63 -10.32
C VAL A 60 6.27 -8.28 -10.89
N ASP A 61 7.21 -7.48 -11.38
CA ASP A 61 8.48 -7.97 -11.92
C ASP A 61 9.40 -8.43 -10.76
N THR A 62 9.02 -9.58 -10.20
CA THR A 62 9.79 -10.21 -9.11
C THR A 62 11.14 -10.73 -9.60
N ASP A 63 11.34 -10.92 -10.91
CA ASP A 63 12.61 -11.30 -11.49
C ASP A 63 13.66 -10.20 -11.32
N ARG A 64 13.22 -8.93 -11.39
CA ARG A 64 14.07 -7.78 -11.07
C ARG A 64 14.58 -7.84 -9.63
N ILE A 65 13.73 -8.20 -8.66
CA ILE A 65 14.11 -8.36 -7.25
C ILE A 65 15.20 -9.42 -7.11
N VAL A 66 14.99 -10.62 -7.72
CA VAL A 66 15.98 -11.70 -7.68
C VAL A 66 17.29 -11.31 -8.37
N LYS A 67 17.23 -10.58 -9.48
CA LYS A 67 18.41 -10.05 -10.18
C LYS A 67 19.16 -9.04 -9.31
N SER A 68 18.46 -8.11 -8.68
CA SER A 68 19.04 -7.11 -7.77
C SER A 68 19.71 -7.75 -6.55
N ALA A 69 19.19 -8.90 -6.09
CA ALA A 69 19.74 -9.62 -4.95
C ALA A 69 21.16 -10.15 -5.16
N GLN A 70 21.66 -10.22 -6.42
CA GLN A 70 23.01 -10.68 -6.72
C GLN A 70 24.10 -9.85 -6.03
N LYS A 71 23.87 -8.54 -5.86
CA LYS A 71 24.81 -7.64 -5.15
C LYS A 71 24.94 -7.93 -3.66
N TYR A 72 23.98 -8.68 -3.10
CA TYR A 72 23.96 -9.08 -1.69
C TYR A 72 24.45 -10.53 -1.46
N GLY A 73 25.08 -11.12 -2.44
CA GLY A 73 25.71 -12.43 -2.33
C GLY A 73 24.74 -13.64 -2.33
N PRO A 74 25.24 -14.85 -2.08
CA PRO A 74 24.46 -16.08 -2.18
C PRO A 74 23.25 -16.12 -1.25
N THR A 75 23.38 -15.63 -0.02
CA THR A 75 22.28 -15.56 0.97
C THR A 75 21.17 -14.64 0.45
N GLY A 76 21.51 -13.47 -0.06
CA GLY A 76 20.55 -12.52 -0.65
C GLY A 76 19.79 -13.15 -1.80
N VAL A 77 20.49 -13.83 -2.72
CA VAL A 77 19.87 -14.52 -3.86
C VAL A 77 18.94 -15.64 -3.39
N ALA A 78 19.34 -16.46 -2.42
CA ALA A 78 18.52 -17.54 -1.89
C ALA A 78 17.25 -17.01 -1.23
N ASN A 79 17.38 -15.96 -0.41
CA ASN A 79 16.27 -15.33 0.28
C ASN A 79 15.33 -14.59 -0.69
N ALA A 80 15.86 -13.91 -1.72
CA ALA A 80 15.05 -13.26 -2.76
C ALA A 80 14.25 -14.27 -3.60
N LYS A 81 14.82 -15.44 -3.93
CA LYS A 81 14.09 -16.52 -4.59
C LYS A 81 12.97 -17.09 -3.71
N ALA A 82 13.22 -17.26 -2.41
CA ALA A 82 12.19 -17.71 -1.48
C ALA A 82 11.07 -16.66 -1.35
N LEU A 83 11.42 -15.35 -1.32
CA LEU A 83 10.45 -14.25 -1.34
C LEU A 83 9.61 -14.29 -2.62
N GLN A 84 10.24 -14.44 -3.79
CA GLN A 84 9.55 -14.57 -5.07
C GLN A 84 8.56 -15.74 -5.08
N GLN A 85 8.96 -16.91 -4.59
CA GLN A 85 8.10 -18.10 -4.50
C GLN A 85 6.90 -17.84 -3.57
N MET A 86 7.14 -17.25 -2.41
CA MET A 86 6.06 -16.86 -1.47
C MET A 86 5.10 -15.87 -2.13
N MET A 87 5.60 -14.82 -2.78
CA MET A 87 4.76 -13.85 -3.48
C MET A 87 3.94 -14.49 -4.60
N ALA A 88 4.53 -15.39 -5.39
CA ALA A 88 3.82 -16.11 -6.44
C ALA A 88 2.68 -16.98 -5.89
N SER A 89 2.84 -17.58 -4.71
CA SER A 89 1.80 -18.39 -4.05
C SER A 89 0.59 -17.56 -3.58
N LEU A 90 0.76 -16.24 -3.52
CA LEU A 90 -0.27 -15.30 -3.08
C LEU A 90 -1.07 -14.64 -4.23
N ALA A 91 -0.82 -15.08 -5.47
CA ALA A 91 -1.59 -14.61 -6.61
C ALA A 91 -3.10 -14.87 -6.41
N GLY A 92 -3.92 -13.82 -6.55
CA GLY A 92 -5.37 -13.91 -6.35
C GLY A 92 -5.83 -14.06 -4.89
N LYS A 93 -4.92 -14.07 -3.92
CA LYS A 93 -5.27 -14.10 -2.50
C LYS A 93 -5.67 -12.71 -1.99
N ASP A 94 -6.51 -12.70 -0.95
CA ASP A 94 -6.92 -11.48 -0.26
C ASP A 94 -5.81 -10.88 0.61
N ASP A 95 -6.07 -9.69 1.16
CA ASP A 95 -5.12 -9.00 2.02
C ASP A 95 -4.82 -9.80 3.30
N ALA A 96 -5.78 -10.52 3.86
CA ALA A 96 -5.59 -11.31 5.08
C ALA A 96 -4.55 -12.42 4.88
N ALA A 97 -4.63 -13.13 3.75
CA ALA A 97 -3.63 -14.14 3.39
C ALA A 97 -2.25 -13.52 3.12
N ARG A 98 -2.22 -12.34 2.45
CA ARG A 98 -0.98 -11.62 2.14
C ARG A 98 -0.27 -11.15 3.39
N ILE A 99 -0.97 -10.44 4.31
CA ILE A 99 -0.35 -9.93 5.54
C ILE A 99 0.18 -11.06 6.42
N LYS A 100 -0.58 -12.18 6.51
CA LYS A 100 -0.11 -13.35 7.27
C LYS A 100 1.17 -13.95 6.68
N ALA A 101 1.17 -14.24 5.38
CA ALA A 101 2.31 -14.88 4.74
C ALA A 101 3.57 -14.00 4.76
N VAL A 102 3.42 -12.69 4.54
CA VAL A 102 4.54 -11.74 4.59
C VAL A 102 5.07 -11.57 6.01
N ASN A 103 4.18 -11.48 7.01
CA ASN A 103 4.60 -11.41 8.41
C ASN A 103 5.40 -12.66 8.81
N ASP A 104 4.89 -13.84 8.51
CA ASP A 104 5.54 -15.11 8.81
C ASP A 104 6.89 -15.24 8.08
N PHE A 105 6.95 -14.81 6.81
CA PHE A 105 8.16 -14.88 6.01
C PHE A 105 9.31 -14.11 6.65
N PHE A 106 9.12 -12.82 6.97
CA PHE A 106 10.18 -12.01 7.57
C PHE A 106 10.52 -12.47 8.98
N ASN A 107 9.53 -12.81 9.79
CA ASN A 107 9.77 -13.27 11.18
C ASN A 107 10.52 -14.61 11.24
N GLN A 108 10.43 -15.45 10.22
CA GLN A 108 11.17 -16.72 10.16
C GLN A 108 12.50 -16.61 9.41
N ARG A 109 12.66 -15.59 8.57
CA ARG A 109 13.81 -15.50 7.66
C ARG A 109 14.94 -14.62 8.18
N LEU A 110 14.62 -13.62 9.01
CA LEU A 110 15.60 -12.74 9.62
C LEU A 110 15.89 -13.19 11.05
N ALA A 111 17.17 -13.20 11.43
CA ALA A 111 17.59 -13.23 12.82
C ALA A 111 17.55 -11.80 13.38
N TYR A 112 17.09 -11.61 14.62
CA TYR A 112 17.19 -10.30 15.26
C TYR A 112 18.65 -9.94 15.55
N MET A 113 19.07 -8.76 15.10
CA MET A 113 20.40 -8.24 15.30
C MET A 113 20.36 -6.72 15.32
N GLU A 114 20.91 -6.11 16.37
CA GLU A 114 21.03 -4.66 16.48
C GLU A 114 21.92 -4.10 15.36
N ASP A 115 21.63 -2.90 14.91
CA ASP A 115 22.33 -2.25 13.81
C ASP A 115 23.83 -2.11 14.03
N ILE A 116 24.23 -1.83 15.25
CA ILE A 116 25.66 -1.69 15.58
C ILE A 116 26.44 -2.99 15.30
N ASP A 117 25.82 -4.14 15.52
CA ASP A 117 26.42 -5.45 15.28
C ASP A 117 26.27 -5.88 13.82
N ASN A 118 25.17 -5.50 13.16
CA ASN A 118 24.84 -5.88 11.80
C ASN A 118 25.53 -4.98 10.74
N TRP A 119 25.55 -3.67 11.00
CA TRP A 119 25.99 -2.65 10.05
C TRP A 119 27.20 -1.82 10.50
N GLY A 120 27.56 -1.89 11.80
CA GLY A 120 28.63 -1.07 12.38
C GLY A 120 28.23 0.39 12.63
N VAL A 121 26.93 0.71 12.54
CA VAL A 121 26.33 2.03 12.81
C VAL A 121 25.15 1.85 13.77
N GLN A 122 24.74 2.91 14.48
CA GLN A 122 23.73 2.78 15.55
C GLN A 122 22.29 2.69 15.09
N ASP A 123 21.98 3.06 13.86
CA ASP A 123 20.59 3.16 13.42
C ASP A 123 20.59 3.25 11.87
N TYR A 124 20.41 2.09 11.20
CA TYR A 124 20.42 1.92 9.76
C TYR A 124 19.13 1.23 9.31
N TRP A 125 18.33 1.89 8.51
CA TRP A 125 17.08 1.34 7.99
C TRP A 125 17.32 0.62 6.67
N ALA A 126 17.48 -0.70 6.75
CA ALA A 126 17.79 -1.50 5.58
C ALA A 126 16.59 -1.67 4.64
N SER A 127 16.86 -1.71 3.34
CA SER A 127 15.87 -2.17 2.36
C SER A 127 15.59 -3.67 2.52
N PRO A 128 14.47 -4.17 1.95
CA PRO A 128 14.16 -5.61 2.07
C PRO A 128 15.27 -6.54 1.59
N LEU A 129 15.99 -6.18 0.51
CA LEU A 129 17.10 -7.02 0.03
C LEU A 129 18.38 -6.86 0.84
N GLU A 130 18.61 -5.72 1.47
CA GLU A 130 19.74 -5.52 2.38
C GLU A 130 19.59 -6.43 3.60
N SER A 131 18.45 -6.39 4.30
CA SER A 131 18.19 -7.24 5.45
C SER A 131 18.16 -8.74 5.08
N LEU A 132 17.53 -9.10 3.95
CA LEU A 132 17.53 -10.48 3.44
C LEU A 132 18.93 -10.93 3.01
N GLY A 133 19.78 -10.03 2.53
CA GLY A 133 21.16 -10.30 2.18
C GLY A 133 22.02 -10.63 3.41
N LYS A 134 21.82 -9.90 4.48
CA LYS A 134 22.42 -10.16 5.79
C LYS A 134 21.82 -11.39 6.46
N GLY A 135 20.53 -11.69 6.20
CA GLY A 135 19.75 -12.69 6.93
C GLY A 135 19.45 -12.25 8.38
N ALA A 136 19.62 -10.98 8.67
CA ALA A 136 19.43 -10.38 9.97
C ALA A 136 18.97 -8.92 9.86
N GLY A 137 18.35 -8.40 10.91
CA GLY A 137 17.93 -7.01 11.03
C GLY A 137 17.28 -6.75 12.39
N ASP A 138 17.03 -5.49 12.70
CA ASP A 138 16.29 -5.12 13.90
C ASP A 138 14.83 -4.75 13.60
N CYS A 139 14.11 -4.10 14.52
CA CYS A 139 12.66 -3.95 14.42
C CYS A 139 12.18 -3.21 13.17
N GLU A 140 12.87 -2.15 12.77
CA GLU A 140 12.52 -1.39 11.57
C GLU A 140 12.78 -2.17 10.29
N ASP A 141 13.80 -3.00 10.20
CA ASP A 141 14.12 -3.83 9.05
C ASP A 141 13.01 -4.86 8.78
N TYR A 142 12.48 -5.49 9.84
CA TYR A 142 11.31 -6.35 9.73
C TYR A 142 10.10 -5.59 9.22
N ALA A 143 9.82 -4.41 9.78
CA ALA A 143 8.67 -3.61 9.40
C ALA A 143 8.79 -3.08 7.96
N ILE A 144 9.97 -2.59 7.54
CA ILE A 144 10.30 -2.13 6.18
C ILE A 144 10.15 -3.28 5.18
N GLY A 145 10.72 -4.45 5.51
CA GLY A 145 10.63 -5.64 4.68
C GLY A 145 9.19 -6.06 4.41
N LYS A 146 8.35 -6.09 5.45
CA LYS A 146 6.91 -6.37 5.36
C LYS A 146 6.18 -5.31 4.55
N TYR A 147 6.43 -4.02 4.79
CA TYR A 147 5.79 -2.90 4.10
C TYR A 147 6.01 -2.98 2.59
N PHE A 148 7.26 -3.02 2.13
CA PHE A 148 7.56 -3.03 0.70
C PHE A 148 7.12 -4.32 0.00
N THR A 149 7.15 -5.46 0.68
CA THR A 149 6.63 -6.71 0.12
C THR A 149 5.12 -6.66 -0.06
N LEU A 150 4.38 -6.12 0.92
CA LEU A 150 2.92 -5.98 0.83
C LEU A 150 2.51 -4.97 -0.26
N THR A 151 3.18 -3.83 -0.37
CA THR A 151 2.90 -2.86 -1.44
C THR A 151 3.19 -3.45 -2.81
N THR A 152 4.28 -4.18 -2.94
CA THR A 152 4.64 -4.93 -4.17
C THR A 152 3.59 -6.01 -4.51
N LEU A 153 2.95 -6.63 -3.53
CA LEU A 153 1.82 -7.55 -3.71
C LEU A 153 0.50 -6.83 -4.02
N GLY A 154 0.49 -5.49 -4.11
CA GLY A 154 -0.67 -4.68 -4.46
C GLY A 154 -1.54 -4.29 -3.26
N VAL A 155 -1.08 -4.44 -2.03
CA VAL A 155 -1.74 -3.84 -0.87
C VAL A 155 -1.51 -2.32 -0.92
N PRO A 156 -2.58 -1.50 -0.95
CA PRO A 156 -2.42 -0.05 -1.06
C PRO A 156 -1.61 0.56 0.10
N HIS A 157 -0.75 1.54 -0.20
CA HIS A 157 -0.01 2.29 0.82
C HIS A 157 -0.91 2.89 1.90
N SER A 158 -2.12 3.33 1.52
CA SER A 158 -3.11 3.90 2.44
C SER A 158 -3.58 2.92 3.53
N LYS A 159 -3.42 1.61 3.31
CA LYS A 159 -3.73 0.57 4.29
C LYS A 159 -2.55 0.19 5.20
N LEU A 160 -1.37 0.74 4.97
CA LEU A 160 -0.15 0.36 5.66
C LEU A 160 0.48 1.58 6.34
N ARG A 161 0.91 1.42 7.59
CA ARG A 161 1.70 2.44 8.30
C ARG A 161 2.80 1.79 9.10
N MET A 162 4.02 2.29 8.94
CA MET A 162 5.10 2.12 9.89
C MET A 162 4.72 2.83 11.17
N VAL A 163 4.80 2.18 12.31
CA VAL A 163 4.42 2.78 13.60
C VAL A 163 5.60 2.71 14.56
N TYR A 164 6.11 3.88 14.94
CA TYR A 164 7.07 4.00 16.02
C TYR A 164 6.32 3.94 17.36
N VAL A 165 6.72 3.00 18.20
CA VAL A 165 6.10 2.73 19.49
C VAL A 165 7.11 2.72 20.62
N ARG A 166 6.65 2.88 21.84
CA ARG A 166 7.37 2.45 23.04
C ARG A 166 6.81 1.09 23.44
N ALA A 167 7.62 0.04 23.35
CA ALA A 167 7.24 -1.31 23.72
C ALA A 167 7.59 -1.57 25.19
N SER A 168 6.62 -2.03 25.96
CA SER A 168 6.81 -2.44 27.35
C SER A 168 7.48 -3.81 27.40
N ILE A 169 8.73 -3.86 27.83
CA ILE A 169 9.50 -5.09 27.95
C ILE A 169 10.03 -5.22 29.37
N ALA A 170 9.82 -6.39 29.98
CA ALA A 170 10.34 -6.66 31.33
C ALA A 170 11.86 -6.52 31.34
N GLY A 171 12.38 -5.76 32.32
CA GLY A 171 13.81 -5.49 32.47
C GLY A 171 14.36 -4.34 31.63
N ALA A 172 13.53 -3.71 30.78
CA ALA A 172 13.96 -2.54 30.02
C ALA A 172 14.17 -1.32 30.90
N PRO A 173 15.15 -0.43 30.57
CA PRO A 173 15.29 0.85 31.24
C PRO A 173 14.00 1.64 31.21
N ASN A 174 13.51 2.13 32.36
CA ASN A 174 12.23 2.81 32.52
C ASN A 174 10.99 1.99 32.02
N GLY A 175 11.10 0.66 31.88
CA GLY A 175 10.02 -0.24 31.50
C GLY A 175 9.66 -0.24 30.00
N TYR A 176 10.39 0.51 29.18
CA TYR A 176 10.10 0.65 27.73
C TYR A 176 11.38 0.66 26.89
N VAL A 177 11.27 0.13 25.68
CA VAL A 177 12.25 0.29 24.60
C VAL A 177 11.60 0.97 23.40
N ALA A 178 12.41 1.65 22.60
CA ALA A 178 12.01 2.11 21.27
C ALA A 178 11.78 0.89 20.38
N HIS A 179 10.70 0.90 19.59
CA HIS A 179 10.36 -0.23 18.74
C HIS A 179 9.56 0.23 17.52
N MET A 180 9.61 -0.54 16.44
CA MET A 180 8.86 -0.27 15.23
C MET A 180 8.06 -1.49 14.79
N VAL A 181 6.80 -1.27 14.45
CA VAL A 181 5.90 -2.29 13.91
C VAL A 181 5.25 -1.82 12.62
N LEU A 182 4.71 -2.75 11.83
CA LEU A 182 3.84 -2.43 10.72
C LEU A 182 2.38 -2.59 11.14
N ALA A 183 1.57 -1.56 10.91
CA ALA A 183 0.13 -1.59 11.10
C ALA A 183 -0.60 -1.72 9.75
N TYR A 184 -1.55 -2.65 9.66
CA TYR A 184 -2.43 -2.82 8.51
C TYR A 184 -3.85 -2.40 8.88
N TYR A 185 -4.44 -1.51 8.09
CA TYR A 185 -5.80 -0.99 8.22
C TYR A 185 -6.68 -1.60 7.13
N PRO A 186 -7.67 -2.48 7.44
CA PRO A 186 -8.62 -2.99 6.44
C PRO A 186 -9.38 -1.87 5.72
N THR A 187 -9.83 -0.86 6.48
CA THR A 187 -10.37 0.43 6.02
C THR A 187 -9.73 1.57 6.82
N PRO A 188 -9.77 2.83 6.36
CA PRO A 188 -9.14 3.97 7.06
C PRO A 188 -9.59 4.16 8.51
N GLU A 189 -10.82 3.76 8.84
CA GLU A 189 -11.44 3.90 10.15
C GLU A 189 -11.36 2.62 11.00
N ALA A 190 -10.92 1.51 10.39
CA ALA A 190 -10.84 0.24 11.10
C ALA A 190 -9.70 0.25 12.12
N GLU A 191 -9.87 -0.55 13.15
CA GLU A 191 -8.80 -0.90 14.05
C GLU A 191 -7.68 -1.61 13.28
N PRO A 192 -6.40 -1.17 13.41
CA PRO A 192 -5.31 -1.80 12.70
C PRO A 192 -4.93 -3.16 13.29
N LEU A 193 -4.48 -4.05 12.41
CA LEU A 193 -3.77 -5.27 12.76
C LEU A 193 -2.28 -4.97 12.87
N VAL A 194 -1.63 -5.48 13.91
CA VAL A 194 -0.21 -5.26 14.20
C VAL A 194 0.62 -6.45 13.70
N LEU A 195 1.55 -6.17 12.80
CA LEU A 195 2.55 -7.11 12.30
C LEU A 195 3.89 -6.78 12.97
N ASP A 196 4.32 -7.66 13.85
CA ASP A 196 5.45 -7.44 14.74
C ASP A 196 6.47 -8.59 14.64
N ASN A 197 7.71 -8.35 15.03
CA ASN A 197 8.74 -9.38 15.17
C ASN A 197 8.87 -9.89 16.63
N LEU A 198 8.49 -9.08 17.62
CA LEU A 198 8.48 -9.48 19.03
C LEU A 198 7.36 -10.48 19.33
N ILE A 199 6.16 -10.23 18.80
CA ILE A 199 5.02 -11.15 18.89
C ILE A 199 4.62 -11.54 17.47
N PRO A 200 5.02 -12.74 16.99
CA PRO A 200 4.81 -13.15 15.59
C PRO A 200 3.35 -13.29 15.17
N VAL A 201 2.44 -13.50 16.13
CA VAL A 201 0.99 -13.59 15.87
C VAL A 201 0.47 -12.19 15.60
N ILE A 202 -0.31 -12.07 14.52
CA ILE A 202 -0.96 -10.80 14.18
C ILE A 202 -2.17 -10.60 15.10
N HIS A 203 -2.19 -9.48 15.81
CA HIS A 203 -3.25 -9.09 16.73
C HIS A 203 -3.86 -7.74 16.34
N PRO A 204 -5.14 -7.49 16.65
CA PRO A 204 -5.68 -6.13 16.69
C PRO A 204 -4.90 -5.26 17.66
N SER A 205 -4.83 -3.96 17.40
CA SER A 205 -4.08 -3.02 18.25
C SER A 205 -4.58 -2.97 19.70
N SER A 206 -5.88 -3.18 19.94
CA SER A 206 -6.47 -3.26 21.28
C SER A 206 -5.98 -4.45 22.11
N GLU A 207 -5.48 -5.49 21.46
CA GLU A 207 -4.89 -6.67 22.10
C GLU A 207 -3.38 -6.52 22.34
N ARG A 208 -2.80 -5.34 22.03
CA ARG A 208 -1.37 -5.01 22.19
C ARG A 208 -1.20 -3.83 23.15
N PRO A 209 -1.64 -3.95 24.43
CA PRO A 209 -1.47 -2.90 25.45
C PRO A 209 0.00 -2.66 25.83
N ASP A 210 0.89 -3.57 25.44
CA ASP A 210 2.34 -3.45 25.57
C ASP A 210 2.95 -2.38 24.65
N LEU A 211 2.23 -1.97 23.58
CA LEU A 211 2.71 -1.00 22.59
C LEU A 211 2.04 0.37 22.78
N LEU A 212 2.85 1.40 23.01
CA LEU A 212 2.39 2.78 23.14
C LEU A 212 2.80 3.57 21.89
N PRO A 213 1.87 3.83 20.93
CA PRO A 213 2.17 4.54 19.70
C PRO A 213 2.62 5.98 19.93
N VAL A 214 3.69 6.41 19.26
CA VAL A 214 4.23 7.77 19.31
C VAL A 214 3.86 8.53 18.03
N PHE A 215 4.23 7.98 16.88
CA PHE A 215 3.86 8.48 15.56
C PHE A 215 3.82 7.33 14.55
N SER A 216 3.16 7.57 13.43
CA SER A 216 3.13 6.63 12.30
C SER A 216 3.34 7.35 10.98
N PHE A 217 3.82 6.62 9.97
CA PHE A 217 4.11 7.16 8.66
C PHE A 217 4.03 6.07 7.56
N ASN A 218 3.93 6.52 6.33
CA ASN A 218 4.11 5.72 5.13
C ASN A 218 4.62 6.62 3.98
N ALA A 219 4.55 6.16 2.74
CA ALA A 219 4.95 6.97 1.58
C ALA A 219 4.03 8.19 1.34
N GLU A 220 2.83 8.23 1.91
CA GLU A 220 1.80 9.24 1.65
C GLU A 220 1.67 10.28 2.77
N GLY A 221 2.12 9.97 3.99
CA GLY A 221 1.91 10.88 5.11
C GLY A 221 2.59 10.50 6.41
N LEU A 222 2.45 11.42 7.37
CA LEU A 222 2.90 11.31 8.75
C LEU A 222 1.71 11.58 9.66
N TRP A 223 1.52 10.79 10.73
CA TRP A 223 0.42 10.92 11.67
C TRP A 223 0.92 10.91 13.11
N GLN A 224 0.20 11.61 13.97
CA GLN A 224 0.41 11.51 15.42
C GLN A 224 -0.22 10.21 15.93
N GLY A 225 0.55 9.35 16.58
CA GLY A 225 0.10 8.04 17.00
C GLY A 225 -0.37 7.17 15.83
N VAL A 226 -1.47 6.44 16.02
CA VAL A 226 -2.10 5.57 15.00
C VAL A 226 -3.44 6.13 14.49
N GLY A 227 -3.86 7.30 14.96
CA GLY A 227 -5.13 7.93 14.60
C GLY A 227 -5.15 8.58 13.21
N SER A 228 -6.21 9.34 12.95
CA SER A 228 -6.43 10.06 11.69
C SER A 228 -5.76 11.44 11.63
N ILE A 229 -5.23 11.95 12.74
CA ILE A 229 -4.62 13.28 12.80
C ILE A 229 -3.28 13.26 12.05
N ARG A 230 -3.32 13.85 10.85
CA ARG A 230 -2.13 13.97 10.00
C ARG A 230 -1.23 15.09 10.52
N ALA A 231 0.05 14.78 10.72
CA ALA A 231 1.05 15.78 11.02
C ALA A 231 1.45 16.55 9.76
N ASN A 232 1.86 17.80 9.91
CA ASN A 232 2.35 18.59 8.80
C ASN A 232 3.74 18.09 8.36
N GLY A 233 3.94 18.00 7.06
CA GLY A 233 5.21 17.70 6.42
C GLY A 233 5.22 16.37 5.66
N ASP A 234 6.13 16.30 4.70
CA ASP A 234 6.38 15.13 3.89
C ASP A 234 7.30 14.16 4.65
N PRO A 235 6.91 12.87 4.83
CA PRO A 235 7.75 11.85 5.45
C PRO A 235 9.13 11.71 4.78
N MET A 236 9.18 11.84 3.46
CA MET A 236 10.41 11.74 2.67
C MET A 236 11.40 12.89 2.93
N VAL A 237 10.90 14.01 3.41
CA VAL A 237 11.74 15.17 3.80
C VAL A 237 12.13 15.08 5.27
N ARG A 238 11.21 14.65 6.14
CA ARG A 238 11.40 14.67 7.61
C ARG A 238 12.15 13.45 8.14
N LEU A 239 12.03 12.31 7.48
CA LEU A 239 12.61 11.04 7.89
C LEU A 239 13.64 10.60 6.83
N SER A 240 14.89 11.07 6.98
CA SER A 240 15.96 10.80 6.00
C SER A 240 16.20 9.30 5.82
N LYS A 241 16.20 8.52 6.90
CA LYS A 241 16.40 7.07 6.84
C LYS A 241 15.27 6.34 6.10
N TRP A 242 14.02 6.77 6.31
CA TRP A 242 12.88 6.27 5.54
C TRP A 242 13.06 6.57 4.04
N ARG A 243 13.43 7.80 3.70
CA ARG A 243 13.70 8.17 2.31
C ARG A 243 14.77 7.27 1.69
N ASP A 244 15.86 7.03 2.41
CA ASP A 244 16.98 6.23 1.91
C ASP A 244 16.54 4.75 1.74
N ALA A 245 15.81 4.17 2.69
CA ALA A 245 15.20 2.84 2.58
C ALA A 245 14.24 2.73 1.39
N VAL A 246 13.38 3.76 1.15
CA VAL A 246 12.50 3.83 -0.04
C VAL A 246 13.31 3.84 -1.33
N MET A 247 14.38 4.63 -1.39
CA MET A 247 15.23 4.70 -2.60
C MET A 247 15.91 3.35 -2.89
N HIS A 248 16.46 2.70 -1.88
CA HIS A 248 17.10 1.39 -2.03
C HIS A 248 16.08 0.32 -2.43
N ALA A 249 14.93 0.27 -1.78
CA ALA A 249 13.87 -0.68 -2.11
C ALA A 249 13.39 -0.53 -3.57
N ARG A 250 13.19 0.72 -4.04
CA ARG A 250 12.80 0.99 -5.44
C ARG A 250 13.89 0.61 -6.44
N GLN A 251 15.15 0.85 -6.13
CA GLN A 251 16.28 0.41 -6.95
C GLN A 251 16.30 -1.12 -7.07
N ASP A 252 15.94 -1.82 -6.02
CA ASP A 252 15.87 -3.28 -5.96
C ASP A 252 14.64 -3.88 -6.63
N GLY A 253 13.65 -3.06 -7.03
CA GLY A 253 12.47 -3.49 -7.77
C GLY A 253 11.19 -3.58 -6.95
N PHE A 254 11.20 -3.18 -5.68
CA PHE A 254 9.98 -3.03 -4.86
C PHE A 254 9.20 -1.76 -5.24
N GLN A 255 7.90 -1.76 -4.92
CA GLN A 255 6.98 -0.63 -5.20
C GLN A 255 6.63 0.13 -3.93
#